data_6dba9f41d953a002a0300217caa30a60
#
_entry.id   6dba9f41d953a002a0300217caa30a60
#
_cell.length_a   1.000
_cell.length_b   1.000
_cell.length_c   1.000
_cell.angle_alpha   90.00
_cell.angle_beta   90.00
_cell.angle_gamma   90.00
#
_symmetry.space_group_name_H-M   'P 1'
#
loop_
_entity.id
_entity.type
_entity.pdbx_description
1 polymer ?
#
loop_
_entity_poly.entity_id
_entity_poly.type
_entity_poly.pdbx_seq_one_letter_code
_entity_poly.pdbx_strand_id
1 'polypeptide(L)'
;MIRTSFLAGALALLAATGASADESSKAAKVTLVYEHELPNVPGKSIKGVLVEYGPGGFSDGHTHPDTAFIYATVLEGAIRSQVNDGPVKVYHAGESFSEMPGDRHGVSANGSETKPARLLAVFVVDTKQKELTYPLKK
;
A
#
# COMPACT_ATOMS: atom_id res chain seq x y z
N MET A 1 23.10 42.48 -60.24
CA MET A 1 23.06 42.54 -58.73
C MET A 1 22.14 41.42 -58.22
N ILE A 2 22.77 40.36 -57.79
CA ILE A 2 22.04 39.18 -57.27
C ILE A 2 22.05 39.26 -55.74
N ARG A 3 20.90 39.39 -55.14
CA ARG A 3 20.74 39.33 -53.67
C ARG A 3 20.38 37.91 -53.24
N THR A 4 21.33 37.24 -52.65
CA THR A 4 21.14 35.95 -52.01
C THR A 4 20.59 36.16 -50.58
N SER A 5 19.33 35.68 -50.34
CA SER A 5 18.72 35.64 -49.02
C SER A 5 19.05 34.30 -48.36
N PHE A 6 19.76 34.34 -47.25
CA PHE A 6 19.98 33.17 -46.37
C PHE A 6 18.76 32.96 -45.49
N LEU A 7 18.12 31.81 -45.63
CA LEU A 7 17.08 31.33 -44.70
C LEU A 7 17.77 30.62 -43.54
N ALA A 8 17.73 31.21 -42.37
CA ALA A 8 18.17 30.56 -41.14
C ALA A 8 17.07 29.65 -40.63
N GLY A 9 17.25 28.34 -40.73
CA GLY A 9 16.35 27.35 -40.09
C GLY A 9 16.62 27.23 -38.61
N ALA A 10 15.68 27.63 -37.76
CA ALA A 10 15.73 27.39 -36.34
C ALA A 10 15.28 25.95 -36.04
N LEU A 11 16.21 25.12 -35.60
CA LEU A 11 15.97 23.77 -35.12
C LEU A 11 15.44 23.86 -33.70
N ALA A 12 14.13 23.69 -33.50
CA ALA A 12 13.52 23.61 -32.18
C ALA A 12 13.82 22.24 -31.56
N LEU A 13 14.69 22.21 -30.57
CA LEU A 13 14.93 21.02 -29.72
C LEU A 13 13.74 20.86 -28.77
N LEU A 14 12.84 19.90 -29.03
CA LEU A 14 11.85 19.47 -28.05
C LEU A 14 12.59 18.69 -26.96
N ALA A 15 12.79 19.33 -25.81
CA ALA A 15 13.17 18.63 -24.60
C ALA A 15 11.94 17.86 -24.08
N ALA A 16 11.93 16.55 -24.25
CA ALA A 16 10.99 15.68 -23.58
C ALA A 16 11.33 15.67 -22.08
N THR A 17 10.62 16.47 -21.30
CA THR A 17 10.65 16.36 -19.84
C THR A 17 9.93 15.08 -19.48
N GLY A 18 10.68 14.00 -19.23
CA GLY A 18 10.17 12.80 -18.62
C GLY A 18 9.66 13.16 -17.22
N ALA A 19 8.34 13.18 -17.05
CA ALA A 19 7.74 13.25 -15.72
C ALA A 19 8.15 11.99 -14.97
N SER A 20 9.08 12.12 -14.03
CA SER A 20 9.30 11.11 -13.00
C SER A 20 7.98 10.99 -12.23
N ALA A 21 7.27 9.87 -12.39
CA ALA A 21 6.11 9.57 -11.53
C ALA A 21 6.64 9.54 -10.11
N ASP A 22 6.17 10.48 -9.31
CA ASP A 22 6.55 10.63 -7.91
C ASP A 22 6.17 9.35 -7.17
N GLU A 23 7.14 8.64 -6.59
CA GLU A 23 6.89 7.42 -5.78
C GLU A 23 5.95 7.71 -4.60
N SER A 24 5.89 8.95 -4.11
CA SER A 24 4.94 9.39 -3.10
C SER A 24 3.47 9.24 -3.54
N SER A 25 3.19 9.30 -4.84
CA SER A 25 1.84 9.12 -5.41
C SER A 25 1.37 7.66 -5.40
N LYS A 26 2.29 6.69 -5.20
CA LYS A 26 1.99 5.25 -5.14
C LYS A 26 1.83 4.71 -3.72
N ALA A 27 2.11 5.51 -2.70
CA ALA A 27 1.93 5.12 -1.31
C ALA A 27 0.45 4.85 -1.01
N ALA A 28 0.19 3.84 -0.19
CA ALA A 28 -1.16 3.55 0.28
C ALA A 28 -1.68 4.66 1.18
N LYS A 29 -2.97 4.97 1.06
CA LYS A 29 -3.69 5.76 2.05
C LYS A 29 -4.21 4.84 3.14
N VAL A 30 -3.80 5.08 4.39
CA VAL A 30 -4.13 4.26 5.56
C VAL A 30 -5.00 5.07 6.51
N THR A 31 -6.18 4.54 6.87
CA THR A 31 -7.13 5.24 7.72
C THR A 31 -7.65 4.30 8.82
N LEU A 32 -7.54 4.70 10.09
CA LEU A 32 -8.22 4.04 11.20
C LEU A 32 -9.71 4.36 11.09
N VAL A 33 -10.54 3.36 10.80
CA VAL A 33 -11.99 3.53 10.59
C VAL A 33 -12.84 3.01 11.75
N TYR A 34 -12.24 2.18 12.62
CA TYR A 34 -12.91 1.65 13.80
C TYR A 34 -11.90 1.34 14.89
N GLU A 35 -12.28 1.60 16.14
CA GLU A 35 -11.51 1.21 17.32
C GLU A 35 -12.45 0.99 18.51
N HIS A 36 -12.26 -0.11 19.23
CA HIS A 36 -13.01 -0.40 20.45
C HIS A 36 -12.22 -1.36 21.35
N GLU A 37 -12.20 -1.09 22.66
CA GLU A 37 -11.71 -2.06 23.63
C GLU A 37 -12.64 -3.27 23.66
N LEU A 38 -12.07 -4.48 23.68
CA LEU A 38 -12.87 -5.71 23.72
C LEU A 38 -13.40 -5.92 25.15
N PRO A 39 -14.73 -5.88 25.33
CA PRO A 39 -15.30 -6.02 26.67
C PRO A 39 -15.13 -7.44 27.27
N ASN A 40 -14.91 -8.42 26.40
CA ASN A 40 -14.75 -9.83 26.76
C ASN A 40 -13.29 -10.31 26.77
N VAL A 41 -12.33 -9.46 26.38
CA VAL A 41 -10.90 -9.74 26.40
C VAL A 41 -10.16 -8.54 27.01
N PRO A 42 -10.04 -8.46 28.34
CA PRO A 42 -9.41 -7.33 29.01
C PRO A 42 -8.00 -7.04 28.48
N GLY A 43 -7.70 -5.75 28.25
CA GLY A 43 -6.41 -5.29 27.77
C GLY A 43 -6.22 -5.40 26.26
N LYS A 44 -7.20 -5.90 25.52
CA LYS A 44 -7.20 -5.99 24.06
C LYS A 44 -8.21 -5.07 23.43
N SER A 45 -7.89 -4.61 22.23
CA SER A 45 -8.77 -3.80 21.39
C SER A 45 -8.88 -4.40 19.99
N ILE A 46 -10.03 -4.16 19.36
CA ILE A 46 -10.21 -4.36 17.94
C ILE A 46 -10.00 -3.01 17.23
N LYS A 47 -9.24 -3.01 16.14
CA LYS A 47 -9.02 -1.81 15.31
C LYS A 47 -9.24 -2.17 13.84
N GLY A 48 -10.11 -1.42 13.17
CA GLY A 48 -10.33 -1.53 11.73
C GLY A 48 -9.51 -0.48 10.99
N VAL A 49 -8.65 -0.92 10.08
CA VAL A 49 -7.78 -0.06 9.27
C VAL A 49 -8.11 -0.25 7.81
N LEU A 50 -8.59 0.81 7.17
CA LEU A 50 -8.82 0.83 5.73
C LEU A 50 -7.52 1.22 5.02
N VAL A 51 -7.10 0.38 4.08
CA VAL A 51 -5.94 0.60 3.22
C VAL A 51 -6.41 0.75 1.79
N GLU A 52 -6.13 1.90 1.19
CA GLU A 52 -6.55 2.24 -0.16
C GLU A 52 -5.32 2.40 -1.06
N TYR A 53 -5.29 1.66 -2.15
CA TYR A 53 -4.23 1.71 -3.15
C TYR A 53 -4.77 2.30 -4.46
N GLY A 54 -4.11 3.32 -4.97
CA GLY A 54 -4.26 3.71 -6.37
C GLY A 54 -3.68 2.65 -7.33
N PRO A 55 -3.87 2.81 -8.65
CA PRO A 55 -3.24 1.93 -9.64
C PRO A 55 -1.73 1.81 -9.42
N GLY A 56 -1.22 0.57 -9.37
CA GLY A 56 0.20 0.30 -9.11
C GLY A 56 0.69 0.68 -7.70
N GLY A 57 -0.22 1.03 -6.78
CA GLY A 57 0.12 1.44 -5.42
C GLY A 57 0.61 0.29 -4.55
N PHE A 58 1.39 0.60 -3.52
CA PHE A 58 1.94 -0.39 -2.61
C PHE A 58 2.24 0.22 -1.22
N SER A 59 2.40 -0.65 -0.24
CA SER A 59 2.99 -0.35 1.05
C SER A 59 4.39 -0.96 1.11
N ASP A 60 5.33 -0.24 1.72
CA ASP A 60 6.65 -0.81 2.00
C ASP A 60 6.55 -2.05 2.90
N GLY A 61 7.50 -2.97 2.78
CA GLY A 61 7.60 -4.13 3.65
C GLY A 61 7.67 -3.72 5.12
N HIS A 62 6.89 -4.39 5.97
CA HIS A 62 6.70 -4.00 7.36
C HIS A 62 6.37 -5.19 8.26
N THR A 63 6.42 -4.95 9.56
CA THR A 63 5.87 -5.82 10.60
C THR A 63 4.80 -5.07 11.37
N HIS A 64 4.02 -5.81 12.12
CA HIS A 64 3.04 -5.30 13.06
C HIS A 64 3.50 -5.59 14.50
N PRO A 65 2.87 -4.99 15.53
CA PRO A 65 3.20 -5.33 16.92
C PRO A 65 3.11 -6.83 17.19
N ASP A 66 4.03 -7.36 17.98
CA ASP A 66 4.06 -8.78 18.36
C ASP A 66 2.81 -9.24 19.13
N THR A 67 1.98 -8.32 19.56
CA THR A 67 0.68 -8.59 20.21
C THR A 67 -0.48 -8.57 19.24
N ALA A 68 -0.26 -8.24 17.97
CA ALA A 68 -1.31 -8.09 16.96
C ALA A 68 -1.59 -9.39 16.22
N PHE A 69 -2.86 -9.80 16.21
CA PHE A 69 -3.41 -10.71 15.23
C PHE A 69 -4.21 -9.89 14.22
N ILE A 70 -4.07 -10.19 12.92
CA ILE A 70 -4.71 -9.41 11.86
C ILE A 70 -5.52 -10.33 10.95
N TYR A 71 -6.76 -9.96 10.74
CA TYR A 71 -7.61 -10.47 9.67
C TYR A 71 -7.76 -9.40 8.60
N ALA A 72 -7.31 -9.70 7.39
CA ALA A 72 -7.38 -8.78 6.27
C ALA A 72 -8.33 -9.30 5.19
N THR A 73 -9.27 -8.47 4.75
CA THR A 73 -10.22 -8.81 3.69
C THR A 73 -10.19 -7.78 2.58
N VAL A 74 -10.19 -8.24 1.34
CA VAL A 74 -10.21 -7.38 0.16
C VAL A 74 -11.64 -6.90 -0.08
N LEU A 75 -11.82 -5.58 -0.13
CA LEU A 75 -13.12 -4.95 -0.38
C LEU A 75 -13.34 -4.62 -1.85
N GLU A 76 -12.26 -4.30 -2.58
CA GLU A 76 -12.32 -3.88 -3.97
C GLU A 76 -11.00 -4.22 -4.67
N GLY A 77 -11.11 -4.62 -5.94
CA GLY A 77 -9.96 -4.92 -6.79
C GLY A 77 -9.22 -6.20 -6.40
N ALA A 78 -7.91 -6.17 -6.47
CA ALA A 78 -7.02 -7.27 -6.14
C ALA A 78 -5.80 -6.79 -5.37
N ILE A 79 -5.40 -7.54 -4.35
CA ILE A 79 -4.23 -7.27 -3.51
C ILE A 79 -3.22 -8.40 -3.67
N ARG A 80 -1.98 -8.03 -3.96
CA ARG A 80 -0.82 -8.93 -3.88
C ARG A 80 -0.28 -8.88 -2.46
N SER A 81 -0.18 -10.03 -1.81
CA SER A 81 0.31 -10.12 -0.43
C SER A 81 1.31 -11.25 -0.27
N GLN A 82 2.34 -11.01 0.53
CA GLN A 82 3.29 -12.02 0.97
C GLN A 82 3.49 -11.88 2.48
N VAL A 83 3.18 -12.94 3.20
CA VAL A 83 3.42 -13.06 4.65
C VAL A 83 4.60 -14.00 4.86
N ASN A 84 5.60 -13.54 5.60
CA ASN A 84 6.88 -14.22 5.82
C ASN A 84 7.58 -14.59 4.49
N ASP A 85 8.18 -15.76 4.41
CA ASP A 85 8.90 -16.26 3.24
C ASP A 85 8.02 -17.11 2.31
N GLY A 86 6.70 -17.04 2.50
CA GLY A 86 5.72 -17.72 1.65
C GLY A 86 5.65 -17.12 0.24
N PRO A 87 4.86 -17.72 -0.65
CA PRO A 87 4.67 -17.20 -1.99
C PRO A 87 3.86 -15.89 -1.96
N VAL A 88 4.12 -15.01 -2.92
CA VAL A 88 3.23 -13.89 -3.20
C VAL A 88 1.92 -14.44 -3.76
N LYS A 89 0.81 -14.13 -3.10
CA LYS A 89 -0.53 -14.51 -3.54
C LYS A 89 -1.34 -13.29 -3.94
N VAL A 90 -2.30 -13.49 -4.86
CA VAL A 90 -3.27 -12.47 -5.25
C VAL A 90 -4.60 -12.82 -4.59
N TYR A 91 -5.16 -11.84 -3.88
CA TYR A 91 -6.48 -11.94 -3.25
C TYR A 91 -7.43 -10.96 -3.94
N HIS A 92 -8.60 -11.46 -4.33
CA HIS A 92 -9.65 -10.67 -4.97
C HIS A 92 -10.71 -10.21 -3.96
N ALA A 93 -11.59 -9.31 -4.36
CA ALA A 93 -12.68 -8.82 -3.51
C ALA A 93 -13.47 -9.99 -2.90
N GLY A 94 -13.66 -9.97 -1.57
CA GLY A 94 -14.28 -11.03 -0.78
C GLY A 94 -13.32 -12.10 -0.26
N GLU A 95 -12.09 -12.17 -0.75
CA GLU A 95 -11.06 -13.06 -0.23
C GLU A 95 -10.29 -12.42 0.93
N SER A 96 -9.69 -13.23 1.76
CA SER A 96 -9.02 -12.80 2.99
C SER A 96 -7.76 -13.60 3.29
N PHE A 97 -6.91 -13.02 4.14
CA PHE A 97 -5.76 -13.67 4.73
C PHE A 97 -5.56 -13.19 6.17
N SER A 98 -4.71 -13.86 6.91
CA SER A 98 -4.36 -13.49 8.29
C SER A 98 -2.86 -13.30 8.45
N GLU A 99 -2.50 -12.47 9.42
CA GLU A 99 -1.13 -12.30 9.90
C GLU A 99 -1.12 -12.63 11.41
N MET A 100 -0.21 -13.51 11.80
CA MET A 100 0.01 -13.89 13.19
C MET A 100 0.90 -12.87 13.90
N PRO A 101 0.86 -12.80 15.23
CA PRO A 101 1.84 -12.02 15.99
C PRO A 101 3.27 -12.33 15.54
N GLY A 102 4.04 -11.28 15.21
CA GLY A 102 5.43 -11.40 14.75
C GLY A 102 5.61 -11.70 13.26
N ASP A 103 4.55 -11.88 12.50
CA ASP A 103 4.65 -12.08 11.05
C ASP A 103 5.23 -10.85 10.34
N ARG A 104 5.95 -11.13 9.25
CA ARG A 104 6.50 -10.12 8.35
C ARG A 104 5.65 -10.01 7.10
N HIS A 105 5.11 -8.82 6.84
CA HIS A 105 4.37 -8.51 5.63
C HIS A 105 5.31 -7.91 4.58
N GLY A 106 5.93 -8.76 3.78
CA GLY A 106 6.96 -8.35 2.82
C GLY A 106 6.40 -7.68 1.57
N VAL A 107 5.22 -8.09 1.13
CA VAL A 107 4.51 -7.52 -0.03
C VAL A 107 3.07 -7.20 0.35
N SER A 108 2.67 -5.96 0.14
CA SER A 108 1.28 -5.50 0.20
C SER A 108 1.08 -4.45 -0.89
N ALA A 109 0.44 -4.84 -1.98
CA ALA A 109 0.37 -4.01 -3.18
C ALA A 109 -0.92 -4.23 -3.96
N ASN A 110 -1.32 -3.21 -4.72
CA ASN A 110 -2.37 -3.37 -5.71
C ASN A 110 -1.96 -4.40 -6.78
N GLY A 111 -2.83 -5.32 -7.11
CA GLY A 111 -2.62 -6.28 -8.20
C GLY A 111 -2.82 -5.70 -9.61
N SER A 112 -3.26 -4.44 -9.71
CA SER A 112 -3.57 -3.77 -10.98
C SER A 112 -2.79 -2.47 -11.14
N GLU A 113 -2.28 -2.23 -12.35
CA GLU A 113 -1.66 -0.96 -12.74
C GLU A 113 -2.68 0.08 -13.23
N THR A 114 -3.96 -0.29 -13.37
CA THR A 114 -4.99 0.56 -13.98
C THR A 114 -6.22 0.78 -13.12
N LYS A 115 -6.46 -0.05 -12.10
CA LYS A 115 -7.65 0.00 -11.24
C LYS A 115 -7.25 0.17 -9.78
N PRO A 116 -8.07 0.85 -8.95
CA PRO A 116 -7.83 0.93 -7.52
C PRO A 116 -8.08 -0.41 -6.82
N ALA A 117 -7.56 -0.54 -5.60
CA ALA A 117 -7.84 -1.64 -4.70
C ALA A 117 -8.02 -1.14 -3.27
N ARG A 118 -8.84 -1.83 -2.48
CA ARG A 118 -9.08 -1.52 -1.07
C ARG A 118 -9.06 -2.79 -0.23
N LEU A 119 -8.47 -2.68 0.93
CA LEU A 119 -8.30 -3.73 1.92
C LEU A 119 -8.76 -3.21 3.28
N LEU A 120 -9.53 -4.01 4.02
CA LEU A 120 -9.82 -3.77 5.42
C LEU A 120 -8.96 -4.73 6.26
N ALA A 121 -8.05 -4.17 7.05
CA ALA A 121 -7.25 -4.91 8.01
C ALA A 121 -7.84 -4.74 9.41
N VAL A 122 -8.26 -5.84 10.03
CA VAL A 122 -8.84 -5.86 11.37
C VAL A 122 -7.82 -6.43 12.34
N PHE A 123 -7.37 -5.60 13.27
CA PHE A 123 -6.39 -5.92 14.30
C PHE A 123 -7.08 -6.30 15.60
N VAL A 124 -6.64 -7.37 16.24
CA VAL A 124 -6.80 -7.58 17.67
C VAL A 124 -5.41 -7.40 18.29
N VAL A 125 -5.25 -6.39 19.13
CA VAL A 125 -3.96 -5.91 19.61
C VAL A 125 -4.08 -5.36 21.03
N ASP A 126 -2.97 -5.23 21.73
CA ASP A 126 -2.97 -4.60 23.07
C ASP A 126 -3.56 -3.18 22.99
N THR A 127 -4.48 -2.88 23.92
CA THR A 127 -5.19 -1.58 23.97
C THR A 127 -4.22 -0.39 24.05
N LYS A 128 -3.09 -0.55 24.71
CA LYS A 128 -2.07 0.50 24.86
C LYS A 128 -1.19 0.69 23.61
N GLN A 129 -1.31 -0.21 22.63
CA GLN A 129 -0.51 -0.15 21.41
C GLN A 129 -0.98 0.99 20.49
N LYS A 130 -0.12 1.96 20.25
CA LYS A 130 -0.42 3.13 19.39
C LYS A 130 0.03 2.91 17.96
N GLU A 131 1.31 2.51 17.78
CA GLU A 131 1.86 2.22 16.46
C GLU A 131 1.45 0.82 16.01
N LEU A 132 0.89 0.71 14.81
CA LEU A 132 0.42 -0.57 14.25
C LEU A 132 1.35 -1.13 13.17
N THR A 133 2.34 -0.37 12.73
CA THR A 133 3.22 -0.76 11.61
C THR A 133 4.63 -0.27 11.87
N TYR A 134 5.60 -1.15 11.63
CA TYR A 134 7.03 -0.87 11.74
C TYR A 134 7.72 -1.23 10.43
N PRO A 135 8.43 -0.29 9.76
CA PRO A 135 9.15 -0.59 8.54
C PRO A 135 10.18 -1.71 8.74
N LEU A 136 10.32 -2.60 7.76
CA LEU A 136 11.43 -3.56 7.74
C LEU A 136 12.75 -2.79 7.62
N LYS A 137 13.72 -3.14 8.45
CA LYS A 137 15.08 -2.60 8.34
C LYS A 137 15.69 -3.14 7.03
N LYS A 138 16.24 -2.23 6.25
CA LYS A 138 17.03 -2.56 5.07
C LYS A 138 18.35 -3.18 5.47
#